data_b1756708ca9567b501774ef70b9c8940
#
_entry.id   b1756708ca9567b501774ef70b9c8940
#
_cell.length_a   1.000
_cell.length_b   1.000
_cell.length_c   1.000
_cell.angle_alpha   90.00
_cell.angle_beta   90.00
_cell.angle_gamma   90.00
#
_symmetry.space_group_name_H-M   'P 1'
#
loop_
_entity.id
_entity.type
_entity.pdbx_description
1 polymer ?
#
loop_
_entity_poly.entity_id
_entity_poly.type
_entity_poly.pdbx_seq_one_letter_code
_entity_poly.pdbx_strand_id
1 'polypeptide(L)'
;LVRGYHAVILRYSVEPARYPLALLQLAKSVAFLRKNAAEFHIDTNKIVLQGFSAGGHLAASLGVFWKKDFIAQTLGVTSDMVKPNGMILSYPVITSGEFAHTGSFECLLGEDYNDLDKRKEQSLEFQVSKDTPTTFLWHTVTDDCVPVENSLLFFNALRKFEIPVEMHLYPVSYTHLTLPTILR
;
A
#
# COMPACT_ATOMS: atom_id res chain seq x y z
N LEU A 1 5.76 -11.67 -17.60
CA LEU A 1 7.11 -11.75 -17.86
C LEU A 1 7.61 -13.17 -17.65
N VAL A 2 8.91 -13.43 -17.49
CA VAL A 2 9.49 -14.79 -17.54
C VAL A 2 8.78 -15.84 -16.62
N ARG A 3 8.05 -15.42 -15.59
CA ARG A 3 7.32 -16.32 -14.68
C ARG A 3 5.79 -16.26 -14.82
N GLY A 4 5.27 -15.79 -15.95
CA GLY A 4 3.84 -15.77 -16.22
C GLY A 4 3.07 -14.66 -15.48
N TYR A 5 3.74 -13.62 -14.96
CA TYR A 5 3.11 -12.45 -14.36
C TYR A 5 3.16 -11.26 -15.30
N HIS A 6 2.11 -10.44 -15.27
CA HIS A 6 2.13 -9.08 -15.83
C HIS A 6 2.60 -8.11 -14.75
N ALA A 7 3.43 -7.15 -15.13
CA ALA A 7 3.82 -6.04 -14.26
C ALA A 7 3.33 -4.74 -14.87
N VAL A 8 2.54 -3.99 -14.11
CA VAL A 8 2.01 -2.67 -14.49
C VAL A 8 2.55 -1.65 -13.51
N ILE A 9 3.20 -0.61 -14.02
CA ILE A 9 3.78 0.45 -13.21
C ILE A 9 2.84 1.65 -13.23
N LEU A 10 2.32 2.01 -12.06
CA LEU A 10 1.55 3.23 -11.88
C LEU A 10 2.47 4.41 -11.56
N ARG A 11 2.46 5.43 -12.40
CA ARG A 11 3.00 6.75 -12.08
C ARG A 11 1.87 7.61 -11.52
N TYR A 12 1.80 7.69 -10.20
CA TYR A 12 0.78 8.49 -9.51
C TYR A 12 1.26 9.92 -9.23
N SER A 13 0.31 10.82 -9.02
CA SER A 13 0.61 12.21 -8.70
C SER A 13 1.21 12.35 -7.30
N VAL A 14 2.28 13.12 -7.23
CA VAL A 14 2.95 13.51 -5.99
C VAL A 14 2.71 14.99 -5.72
N GLU A 15 3.30 15.54 -4.66
CA GLU A 15 3.19 16.97 -4.36
C GLU A 15 3.32 17.86 -5.61
N PRO A 16 2.44 18.86 -5.79
CA PRO A 16 1.46 19.44 -4.85
C PRO A 16 0.13 18.67 -4.72
N ALA A 17 -0.05 17.53 -5.37
CA ALA A 17 -1.24 16.72 -5.21
C ALA A 17 -1.32 16.13 -3.78
N ARG A 18 -2.54 16.09 -3.22
CA ARG A 18 -2.80 15.65 -1.85
C ARG A 18 -3.78 14.47 -1.84
N TYR A 19 -3.93 13.86 -0.68
CA TYR A 19 -4.97 12.84 -0.45
C TYR A 19 -6.36 13.43 -0.80
N PRO A 20 -7.22 12.68 -1.49
CA PRO A 20 -7.09 11.26 -1.86
C PRO A 20 -6.65 11.01 -3.32
N LEU A 21 -6.03 11.96 -4.03
CA LEU A 21 -5.82 11.87 -5.48
C LEU A 21 -5.04 10.61 -5.89
N ALA A 22 -3.89 10.34 -5.28
CA ALA A 22 -3.08 9.17 -5.61
C ALA A 22 -3.84 7.85 -5.35
N LEU A 23 -4.61 7.78 -4.25
CA LEU A 23 -5.47 6.63 -3.93
C LEU A 23 -6.52 6.38 -5.02
N LEU A 24 -7.18 7.44 -5.50
CA LEU A 24 -8.16 7.34 -6.58
C LEU A 24 -7.51 6.92 -7.91
N GLN A 25 -6.29 7.38 -8.20
CA GLN A 25 -5.53 6.96 -9.37
C GLN A 25 -5.18 5.46 -9.31
N LEU A 26 -4.74 4.97 -8.15
CA LEU A 26 -4.47 3.54 -7.96
C LEU A 26 -5.75 2.71 -8.09
N ALA A 27 -6.83 3.12 -7.44
CA ALA A 27 -8.13 2.45 -7.55
C ALA A 27 -8.65 2.42 -8.99
N LYS A 28 -8.54 3.54 -9.72
CA LYS A 28 -8.90 3.61 -11.14
C LYS A 28 -8.06 2.68 -12.01
N SER A 29 -6.77 2.54 -11.70
CA SER A 29 -5.88 1.63 -12.42
C SER A 29 -6.27 0.17 -12.21
N VAL A 30 -6.62 -0.23 -10.98
CA VAL A 30 -7.12 -1.58 -10.69
C VAL A 30 -8.44 -1.84 -11.43
N ALA A 31 -9.37 -0.89 -11.40
CA ALA A 31 -10.64 -0.99 -12.12
C ALA A 31 -10.42 -1.11 -13.65
N PHE A 32 -9.49 -0.32 -14.19
CA PHE A 32 -9.12 -0.37 -15.61
C PHE A 32 -8.59 -1.75 -16.01
N LEU A 33 -7.65 -2.30 -15.23
CA LEU A 33 -7.08 -3.63 -15.48
C LEU A 33 -8.17 -4.71 -15.42
N ARG A 34 -9.06 -4.63 -14.43
CA ARG A 34 -10.15 -5.59 -14.28
C ARG A 34 -11.18 -5.50 -15.41
N LYS A 35 -11.49 -4.28 -15.87
CA LYS A 35 -12.41 -4.05 -17.00
C LYS A 35 -11.85 -4.60 -18.31
N ASN A 36 -10.54 -4.50 -18.51
CA ASN A 36 -9.88 -4.92 -19.76
C ASN A 36 -9.13 -6.26 -19.60
N ALA A 37 -9.54 -7.08 -18.61
CA ALA A 37 -8.83 -8.30 -18.23
C ALA A 37 -8.71 -9.31 -19.39
N ALA A 38 -9.72 -9.43 -20.23
CA ALA A 38 -9.69 -10.31 -21.40
C ALA A 38 -8.63 -9.86 -22.43
N GLU A 39 -8.55 -8.57 -22.70
CA GLU A 39 -7.57 -7.98 -23.65
C GLU A 39 -6.13 -8.18 -23.15
N PHE A 40 -5.92 -7.98 -21.85
CA PHE A 40 -4.57 -8.09 -21.25
C PHE A 40 -4.25 -9.49 -20.72
N HIS A 41 -5.14 -10.48 -20.91
CA HIS A 41 -5.00 -11.84 -20.38
C HIS A 41 -4.76 -11.86 -18.86
N ILE A 42 -5.50 -11.03 -18.11
CA ILE A 42 -5.40 -10.90 -16.66
C ILE A 42 -6.45 -11.78 -15.99
N ASP A 43 -6.03 -12.56 -14.98
CA ASP A 43 -6.95 -13.17 -14.03
C ASP A 43 -7.43 -12.11 -13.03
N THR A 44 -8.71 -11.75 -13.10
CA THR A 44 -9.31 -10.71 -12.24
C THR A 44 -9.28 -11.04 -10.75
N ASN A 45 -9.03 -12.31 -10.39
CA ASN A 45 -8.89 -12.77 -9.02
C ASN A 45 -7.44 -12.77 -8.54
N LYS A 46 -6.50 -12.29 -9.34
CA LYS A 46 -5.05 -12.28 -9.05
C LYS A 46 -4.40 -10.92 -9.27
N ILE A 47 -5.12 -9.84 -9.01
CA ILE A 47 -4.57 -8.48 -9.09
C ILE A 47 -3.94 -8.15 -7.74
N VAL A 48 -2.62 -8.11 -7.69
CA VAL A 48 -1.84 -7.85 -6.47
C VAL A 48 -1.19 -6.48 -6.56
N LEU A 49 -1.29 -5.71 -5.49
CA LEU A 49 -0.60 -4.42 -5.37
C LEU A 49 0.80 -4.64 -4.80
N GLN A 50 1.78 -4.02 -5.41
CA GLN A 50 3.14 -3.97 -4.86
C GLN A 50 3.55 -2.52 -4.64
N GLY A 51 4.08 -2.22 -3.45
CA GLY A 51 4.53 -0.87 -3.12
C GLY A 51 5.73 -0.85 -2.19
N PHE A 52 6.55 0.18 -2.33
CA PHE A 52 7.78 0.41 -1.57
C PHE A 52 7.69 1.74 -0.85
N SER A 53 8.11 1.84 0.42
CA SER A 53 8.16 3.11 1.16
C SER A 53 6.82 3.86 1.10
N ALA A 54 6.76 5.10 0.63
CA ALA A 54 5.52 5.85 0.38
C ALA A 54 4.57 5.17 -0.63
N GLY A 55 5.10 4.45 -1.65
CA GLY A 55 4.30 3.60 -2.54
C GLY A 55 3.71 2.40 -1.82
N GLY A 56 4.37 1.90 -0.76
CA GLY A 56 3.83 0.90 0.16
C GLY A 56 2.64 1.44 0.93
N HIS A 57 2.70 2.70 1.39
CA HIS A 57 1.55 3.38 1.99
C HIS A 57 0.37 3.46 1.02
N LEU A 58 0.62 3.87 -0.23
CA LEU A 58 -0.43 3.95 -1.24
C LEU A 58 -1.08 2.58 -1.53
N ALA A 59 -0.28 1.52 -1.66
CA ALA A 59 -0.78 0.16 -1.86
C ALA A 59 -1.60 -0.33 -0.66
N ALA A 60 -1.09 -0.13 0.56
CA ALA A 60 -1.78 -0.45 1.79
C ALA A 60 -3.08 0.36 1.97
N SER A 61 -3.06 1.67 1.61
CA SER A 61 -4.25 2.52 1.65
C SER A 61 -5.38 1.96 0.79
N LEU A 62 -5.12 1.55 -0.44
CA LEU A 62 -6.17 0.90 -1.24
C LEU A 62 -6.59 -0.43 -0.63
N GLY A 63 -5.66 -1.21 -0.07
CA GLY A 63 -5.96 -2.48 0.60
C GLY A 63 -6.92 -2.35 1.77
N VAL A 64 -6.85 -1.27 2.55
CA VAL A 64 -7.74 -1.06 3.70
C VAL A 64 -8.97 -0.21 3.37
N PHE A 65 -8.90 0.64 2.33
CA PHE A 65 -9.97 1.59 1.99
C PHE A 65 -10.82 1.17 0.78
N TRP A 66 -10.50 0.10 0.06
CA TRP A 66 -11.16 -0.25 -1.20
C TRP A 66 -12.71 -0.30 -1.11
N LYS A 67 -13.24 -0.56 0.08
CA LYS A 67 -14.68 -0.67 0.35
C LYS A 67 -15.32 0.66 0.78
N LYS A 68 -14.52 1.75 0.95
CA LYS A 68 -15.09 3.06 1.28
C LYS A 68 -15.88 3.61 0.09
N ASP A 69 -17.11 4.00 0.34
CA ASP A 69 -18.07 4.44 -0.69
C ASP A 69 -17.56 5.56 -1.58
N PHE A 70 -16.79 6.50 -1.03
CA PHE A 70 -16.30 7.64 -1.80
C PHE A 70 -15.42 7.23 -2.99
N ILE A 71 -14.66 6.13 -2.88
CA ILE A 71 -13.81 5.63 -3.97
C ILE A 71 -14.68 5.16 -5.13
N ALA A 72 -15.62 4.27 -4.84
CA ALA A 72 -16.53 3.71 -5.83
C ALA A 72 -17.39 4.80 -6.50
N GLN A 73 -17.94 5.72 -5.69
CA GLN A 73 -18.76 6.84 -6.15
C GLN A 73 -17.98 7.79 -7.05
N THR A 74 -16.77 8.21 -6.62
CA THR A 74 -15.93 9.13 -7.41
C THR A 74 -15.54 8.54 -8.76
N LEU A 75 -15.29 7.24 -8.80
CA LEU A 75 -14.86 6.55 -10.03
C LEU A 75 -16.03 6.05 -10.90
N GLY A 76 -17.26 6.08 -10.40
CA GLY A 76 -18.43 5.57 -11.10
C GLY A 76 -18.38 4.04 -11.33
N VAL A 77 -17.83 3.29 -10.36
CA VAL A 77 -17.67 1.83 -10.43
C VAL A 77 -18.17 1.17 -9.15
N THR A 78 -18.28 -0.16 -9.13
CA THR A 78 -18.55 -0.89 -7.88
C THR A 78 -17.27 -1.07 -7.08
N SER A 79 -17.38 -1.23 -5.76
CA SER A 79 -16.22 -1.46 -4.87
C SER A 79 -15.41 -2.70 -5.28
N ASP A 80 -16.06 -3.75 -5.78
CA ASP A 80 -15.38 -4.97 -6.25
C ASP A 80 -14.45 -4.69 -7.45
N MET A 81 -14.74 -3.68 -8.25
CA MET A 81 -13.86 -3.30 -9.38
C MET A 81 -12.51 -2.73 -8.91
N VAL A 82 -12.44 -2.15 -7.73
CA VAL A 82 -11.21 -1.55 -7.17
C VAL A 82 -10.54 -2.42 -6.10
N LYS A 83 -11.15 -3.54 -5.72
CA LYS A 83 -10.65 -4.46 -4.69
C LYS A 83 -9.34 -5.12 -5.12
N PRO A 84 -8.23 -4.99 -4.40
CA PRO A 84 -7.04 -5.80 -4.64
C PRO A 84 -7.22 -7.21 -4.09
N ASN A 85 -6.56 -8.20 -4.72
CA ASN A 85 -6.61 -9.59 -4.28
C ASN A 85 -5.47 -9.94 -3.30
N GLY A 86 -4.44 -9.11 -3.23
CA GLY A 86 -3.32 -9.24 -2.31
C GLY A 86 -2.44 -8.02 -2.32
N MET A 87 -1.54 -7.93 -1.35
CA MET A 87 -0.56 -6.86 -1.24
C MET A 87 0.85 -7.42 -1.00
N ILE A 88 1.85 -6.81 -1.62
CA ILE A 88 3.27 -7.01 -1.36
C ILE A 88 3.83 -5.66 -0.93
N LEU A 89 4.15 -5.51 0.33
CA LEU A 89 4.56 -4.25 0.93
C LEU A 89 6.03 -4.34 1.36
N SER A 90 6.84 -3.48 0.80
CA SER A 90 8.28 -3.42 1.03
C SER A 90 8.59 -2.18 1.86
N TYR A 91 9.05 -2.36 3.10
CA TYR A 91 9.35 -1.27 4.04
C TYR A 91 8.33 -0.11 3.96
N PRO A 92 7.03 -0.42 4.09
CA PRO A 92 5.97 0.56 3.85
C PRO A 92 5.90 1.62 4.94
N VAL A 93 5.59 2.85 4.57
CA VAL A 93 5.10 3.86 5.52
C VAL A 93 3.68 3.46 5.91
N ILE A 94 3.38 3.37 7.20
CA ILE A 94 2.08 2.90 7.72
C ILE A 94 1.50 3.87 8.76
N THR A 95 2.25 4.19 9.81
CA THR A 95 1.76 4.97 10.94
C THR A 95 2.14 6.45 10.84
N SER A 96 1.21 7.32 11.23
CA SER A 96 1.46 8.75 11.45
C SER A 96 1.77 9.08 12.93
N GLY A 97 1.94 8.05 13.77
CA GLY A 97 2.21 8.17 15.19
C GLY A 97 3.70 8.34 15.54
N GLU A 98 4.13 7.70 16.61
CA GLU A 98 5.50 7.81 17.16
C GLU A 98 6.59 7.43 16.14
N PHE A 99 6.33 6.40 15.31
CA PHE A 99 7.27 5.89 14.31
C PHE A 99 7.01 6.42 12.89
N ALA A 100 6.39 7.59 12.80
CA ALA A 100 6.02 8.17 11.51
C ALA A 100 7.23 8.56 10.67
N HIS A 101 7.19 8.28 9.37
CA HIS A 101 8.00 9.02 8.40
C HIS A 101 7.27 10.34 8.10
N THR A 102 7.53 11.37 8.92
CA THR A 102 6.80 12.65 8.97
C THR A 102 6.63 13.31 7.60
N GLY A 103 7.71 13.41 6.83
CA GLY A 103 7.68 14.04 5.51
C GLY A 103 6.70 13.38 4.52
N SER A 104 6.47 12.07 4.63
CA SER A 104 5.44 11.42 3.80
C SER A 104 4.03 11.91 4.13
N PHE A 105 3.72 12.11 5.40
CA PHE A 105 2.38 12.57 5.82
C PHE A 105 2.19 14.07 5.57
N GLU A 106 3.24 14.88 5.69
CA GLU A 106 3.23 16.28 5.30
C GLU A 106 2.93 16.43 3.80
N CYS A 107 3.62 15.66 2.96
CA CYS A 107 3.37 15.63 1.52
C CYS A 107 1.99 15.07 1.17
N LEU A 108 1.49 14.07 1.91
CA LEU A 108 0.19 13.45 1.66
C LEU A 108 -0.97 14.38 2.00
N LEU A 109 -0.89 15.04 3.16
CA LEU A 109 -1.99 15.80 3.76
C LEU A 109 -1.88 17.32 3.50
N GLY A 110 -0.67 17.86 3.32
CA GLY A 110 -0.47 19.29 3.15
C GLY A 110 -0.98 20.10 4.34
N GLU A 111 -1.86 21.06 4.11
CA GLU A 111 -2.44 21.90 5.17
C GLU A 111 -3.22 21.10 6.22
N ASP A 112 -3.76 19.95 5.83
CA ASP A 112 -4.50 19.05 6.73
C ASP A 112 -3.58 18.22 7.67
N TYR A 113 -2.26 18.34 7.54
CA TYR A 113 -1.32 17.58 8.37
C TYR A 113 -1.45 17.85 9.87
N ASN A 114 -1.86 19.07 10.26
CA ASN A 114 -2.06 19.44 11.66
C ASN A 114 -3.39 18.92 12.23
N ASP A 115 -4.30 18.42 11.41
CA ASP A 115 -5.54 17.78 11.83
C ASP A 115 -5.23 16.34 12.31
N LEU A 116 -5.39 16.12 13.62
CA LEU A 116 -5.08 14.83 14.24
C LEU A 116 -5.99 13.69 13.75
N ASP A 117 -7.25 13.99 13.43
CA ASP A 117 -8.19 12.98 12.96
C ASP A 117 -7.83 12.55 11.53
N LYS A 118 -7.48 13.50 10.66
CA LYS A 118 -6.98 13.19 9.30
C LYS A 118 -5.68 12.42 9.33
N ARG A 119 -4.74 12.78 10.20
CA ARG A 119 -3.51 12.00 10.41
C ARG A 119 -3.81 10.59 10.88
N LYS A 120 -4.69 10.44 11.86
CA LYS A 120 -5.10 9.14 12.38
C LYS A 120 -5.80 8.29 11.33
N GLU A 121 -6.59 8.90 10.46
CA GLU A 121 -7.20 8.20 9.33
C GLU A 121 -6.13 7.61 8.40
N GLN A 122 -5.01 8.28 8.22
CA GLN A 122 -3.89 7.80 7.40
C GLN A 122 -2.91 6.89 8.15
N SER A 123 -3.13 6.61 9.43
CA SER A 123 -2.45 5.54 10.17
C SER A 123 -3.14 4.21 9.88
N LEU A 124 -2.59 3.48 8.89
CA LEU A 124 -3.28 2.37 8.24
C LEU A 124 -3.43 1.14 9.15
N GLU A 125 -2.62 1.02 10.19
CA GLU A 125 -2.78 -0.01 11.24
C GLU A 125 -4.14 0.09 11.95
N PHE A 126 -4.74 1.27 12.01
CA PHE A 126 -6.08 1.45 12.57
C PHE A 126 -7.22 1.20 11.58
N GLN A 127 -6.90 1.07 10.31
CA GLN A 127 -7.88 0.91 9.23
C GLN A 127 -8.05 -0.54 8.76
N VAL A 128 -7.24 -1.45 9.29
CA VAL A 128 -7.34 -2.88 8.98
C VAL A 128 -8.69 -3.44 9.42
N SER A 129 -9.30 -4.22 8.57
CA SER A 129 -10.57 -4.91 8.81
C SER A 129 -10.53 -6.32 8.21
N LYS A 130 -11.57 -7.11 8.44
CA LYS A 130 -11.72 -8.44 7.83
C LYS A 130 -11.79 -8.42 6.29
N ASP A 131 -12.00 -7.26 5.69
CA ASP A 131 -12.05 -7.07 4.24
C ASP A 131 -10.66 -6.73 3.64
N THR A 132 -9.64 -6.54 4.49
CA THR A 132 -8.25 -6.29 4.06
C THR A 132 -7.68 -7.53 3.38
N PRO A 133 -7.01 -7.40 2.21
CA PRO A 133 -6.48 -8.55 1.48
C PRO A 133 -5.32 -9.23 2.20
N THR A 134 -5.04 -10.48 1.81
CA THR A 134 -3.80 -11.18 2.21
C THR A 134 -2.58 -10.34 1.88
N THR A 135 -1.57 -10.36 2.75
CA THR A 135 -0.45 -9.42 2.69
C THR A 135 0.88 -10.12 2.89
N PHE A 136 1.83 -9.83 2.02
CA PHE A 136 3.24 -10.13 2.21
C PHE A 136 3.96 -8.83 2.61
N LEU A 137 4.75 -8.89 3.70
CA LEU A 137 5.52 -7.77 4.23
C LEU A 137 7.00 -8.14 4.26
N TRP A 138 7.87 -7.21 3.92
CA TRP A 138 9.27 -7.32 4.28
C TRP A 138 9.87 -5.96 4.65
N HIS A 139 10.83 -5.97 5.57
CA HIS A 139 11.48 -4.78 6.09
C HIS A 139 12.90 -5.10 6.54
N THR A 140 13.76 -4.10 6.61
CA THR A 140 15.09 -4.22 7.24
C THR A 140 15.02 -3.64 8.65
N VAL A 141 15.56 -4.38 9.63
CA VAL A 141 15.44 -3.99 11.06
C VAL A 141 16.14 -2.66 11.36
N THR A 142 17.19 -2.36 10.62
CA THR A 142 18.00 -1.14 10.81
C THR A 142 17.70 -0.08 9.75
N ASP A 143 16.46 -0.02 9.24
CA ASP A 143 16.01 1.04 8.34
C ASP A 143 15.95 2.36 9.11
N ASP A 144 16.78 3.32 8.73
CA ASP A 144 16.89 4.64 9.35
C ASP A 144 15.98 5.70 8.72
N CYS A 145 15.28 5.35 7.64
CA CYS A 145 14.34 6.22 6.95
C CYS A 145 12.90 5.94 7.35
N VAL A 146 12.48 4.67 7.24
CA VAL A 146 11.15 4.21 7.67
C VAL A 146 11.34 3.20 8.81
N PRO A 147 11.05 3.57 10.06
CA PRO A 147 11.21 2.66 11.19
C PRO A 147 10.47 1.34 10.99
N VAL A 148 11.13 0.22 11.32
CA VAL A 148 10.57 -1.14 11.14
C VAL A 148 9.25 -1.35 11.87
N GLU A 149 8.98 -0.54 12.89
CA GLU A 149 7.74 -0.50 13.65
C GLU A 149 6.51 -0.27 12.75
N ASN A 150 6.66 0.45 11.62
CA ASN A 150 5.59 0.59 10.64
C ASN A 150 5.08 -0.78 10.17
N SER A 151 5.98 -1.68 9.77
CA SER A 151 5.62 -3.04 9.36
C SER A 151 5.11 -3.89 10.53
N LEU A 152 5.70 -3.76 11.71
CA LEU A 152 5.27 -4.49 12.91
C LEU A 152 3.85 -4.10 13.35
N LEU A 153 3.52 -2.80 13.34
CA LEU A 153 2.19 -2.31 13.66
C LEU A 153 1.15 -2.84 12.67
N PHE A 154 1.44 -2.80 11.38
CA PHE A 154 0.53 -3.29 10.36
C PHE A 154 0.36 -4.81 10.44
N PHE A 155 1.45 -5.56 10.63
CA PHE A 155 1.42 -7.00 10.84
C PHE A 155 0.53 -7.39 12.03
N ASN A 156 0.70 -6.71 13.18
CA ASN A 156 -0.12 -6.96 14.36
C ASN A 156 -1.60 -6.65 14.11
N ALA A 157 -1.91 -5.59 13.38
CA ALA A 157 -3.27 -5.25 12.99
C ALA A 157 -3.89 -6.32 12.08
N LEU A 158 -3.17 -6.80 11.06
CA LEU A 158 -3.62 -7.89 10.18
C LEU A 158 -3.87 -9.17 10.97
N ARG A 159 -2.97 -9.54 11.90
CA ARG A 159 -3.13 -10.69 12.78
C ARG A 159 -4.38 -10.62 13.66
N LYS A 160 -4.69 -9.43 14.20
CA LYS A 160 -5.88 -9.20 15.03
C LYS A 160 -7.18 -9.48 14.28
N PHE A 161 -7.21 -9.24 12.97
CA PHE A 161 -8.37 -9.51 12.11
C PHE A 161 -8.27 -10.85 11.38
N GLU A 162 -7.31 -11.71 11.76
CA GLU A 162 -7.09 -13.05 11.18
C GLU A 162 -6.83 -13.01 9.65
N ILE A 163 -6.28 -11.89 9.16
CA ILE A 163 -5.89 -11.76 7.75
C ILE A 163 -4.61 -12.58 7.53
N PRO A 164 -4.56 -13.45 6.51
CA PRO A 164 -3.33 -14.16 6.16
C PRO A 164 -2.21 -13.18 5.86
N VAL A 165 -1.12 -13.28 6.62
CA VAL A 165 0.04 -12.40 6.49
C VAL A 165 1.34 -13.19 6.64
N GLU A 166 2.29 -12.91 5.76
CA GLU A 166 3.67 -13.39 5.86
C GLU A 166 4.58 -12.18 5.99
N MET A 167 5.52 -12.19 6.95
CA MET A 167 6.45 -11.09 7.17
C MET A 167 7.88 -11.60 7.31
N HIS A 168 8.80 -10.92 6.61
CA HIS A 168 10.24 -11.17 6.69
C HIS A 168 10.97 -9.91 7.16
N LEU A 169 11.75 -10.08 8.23
CA LEU A 169 12.64 -9.04 8.74
C LEU A 169 14.09 -9.45 8.49
N TYR A 170 14.86 -8.52 7.94
CA TYR A 170 16.27 -8.72 7.63
C TYR A 170 17.14 -7.88 8.54
N PRO A 171 18.22 -8.45 9.12
CA PRO A 171 19.06 -7.77 10.12
C PRO A 171 20.05 -6.75 9.52
N VAL A 172 19.81 -6.27 8.30
CA VAL A 172 20.69 -5.38 7.55
C VAL A 172 19.96 -4.09 7.20
N SER A 173 20.72 -3.01 6.92
CA SER A 173 20.13 -1.77 6.45
C SER A 173 19.60 -1.90 5.02
N TYR A 174 18.67 -1.03 4.66
CA TYR A 174 18.09 -0.91 3.33
C TYR A 174 19.12 -0.94 2.19
N THR A 175 20.25 -0.26 2.35
CA THR A 175 21.31 -0.17 1.35
C THR A 175 22.01 -1.50 1.07
N HIS A 176 21.96 -2.47 1.98
CA HIS A 176 22.61 -3.78 1.81
C HIS A 176 21.76 -4.82 1.07
N LEU A 177 20.44 -4.62 1.00
CA LEU A 177 19.54 -5.52 0.27
C LEU A 177 19.51 -5.27 -1.24
N THR A 178 19.87 -4.08 -1.68
CA THR A 178 19.75 -3.70 -3.09
C THR A 178 20.99 -4.03 -3.93
N LEU A 179 22.17 -4.11 -3.36
CA LEU A 179 23.42 -4.32 -4.10
C LEU A 179 23.87 -5.78 -4.24
N PRO A 180 23.82 -6.63 -3.21
CA PRO A 180 24.26 -8.02 -3.33
C PRO A 180 23.27 -8.95 -4.04
N THR A 181 21.97 -8.61 -4.01
CA THR A 181 20.92 -9.46 -4.59
C THR A 181 20.71 -9.27 -6.09
N ILE A 182 21.17 -8.18 -6.65
CA ILE A 182 21.11 -7.90 -8.10
C ILE A 182 22.29 -8.55 -8.85
N LEU A 183 23.36 -8.89 -8.16
CA LEU A 183 24.59 -9.41 -8.75
C LEU A 183 24.79 -10.92 -8.57
N ARG A 184 23.78 -11.68 -8.14
CA ARG A 184 23.84 -13.14 -8.02
C ARG A 184 22.71 -13.83 -8.83
#